data_4d67819a76eb09aa43166f0bbcb2b979
#
_entry.id   4d67819a76eb09aa43166f0bbcb2b979
#
_cell.length_a   1.000
_cell.length_b   1.000
_cell.length_c   1.000
_cell.angle_alpha   90.00
_cell.angle_beta   90.00
_cell.angle_gamma   90.00
#
_symmetry.space_group_name_H-M   'P 1'
#
loop_
_entity.id
_entity.type
_entity.pdbx_description
1 polymer ?
#
loop_
_entity_poly.entity_id
_entity_poly.type
_entity_poly.pdbx_seq_one_letter_code
_entity_poly.pdbx_strand_id
1 'polypeptide(L)'
;FMLGLEDELMNFRDIEYKGCCLKEKEIIDLFYFKFLDIPLLSRMEAVAEYFIDQVETLRDKDLADEEKEELTDRFLRMYETRDCYVLYSRFLEQEGYKPLPHVPPEKRKLRYEDVYPVLYLKYSLFKCGNHHGIKHVIVDEMQDYSWIQFVLLKKLFPCKMTILGDKAQTMEEKQQDALTFLPGIFGRDIRKIIMNRSYRNTMEIAQYANRLTGIQDIE
;
A
#
# COMPACT_ATOMS: atom_id res chain seq x y z
N PHE A 1 10.37 -6.99 7.96
CA PHE A 1 9.06 -6.84 8.61
C PHE A 1 7.94 -7.58 7.86
N MET A 2 7.65 -7.24 6.61
CA MET A 2 6.54 -7.85 5.85
C MET A 2 6.64 -9.39 5.73
N LEU A 3 7.84 -9.95 5.60
CA LEU A 3 8.06 -11.40 5.48
C LEU A 3 7.83 -12.19 6.79
N GLY A 4 8.04 -11.56 7.95
CA GLY A 4 7.76 -12.19 9.26
C GLY A 4 6.35 -11.94 9.80
N LEU A 5 5.61 -11.03 9.16
CA LEU A 5 4.31 -10.60 9.64
C LEU A 5 3.25 -11.72 9.60
N GLU A 6 3.34 -12.62 8.62
CA GLU A 6 2.37 -13.70 8.42
C GLU A 6 2.31 -14.64 9.63
N ASP A 7 3.47 -15.02 10.17
CA ASP A 7 3.56 -15.97 11.29
C ASP A 7 3.12 -15.35 12.62
N GLU A 8 3.32 -14.05 12.78
CA GLU A 8 3.00 -13.34 14.02
C GLU A 8 1.53 -12.89 14.13
N LEU A 9 0.83 -12.78 12.99
CA LEU A 9 -0.53 -12.25 12.96
C LEU A 9 -1.62 -13.30 13.09
N MET A 10 -1.30 -14.58 12.92
CA MET A 10 -2.32 -15.62 12.76
C MET A 10 -2.46 -16.48 14.02
N ASN A 11 -3.71 -16.71 14.41
CA ASN A 11 -4.09 -17.66 15.46
C ASN A 11 -5.16 -18.60 14.90
N PHE A 12 -4.72 -19.60 14.11
CA PHE A 12 -5.60 -20.56 13.47
C PHE A 12 -6.30 -21.45 14.49
N ARG A 13 -7.53 -21.83 14.21
CA ARG A 13 -8.34 -22.74 15.02
C ARG A 13 -9.46 -23.36 14.20
N ASP A 14 -9.94 -24.53 14.64
CA ASP A 14 -11.10 -25.19 14.04
C ASP A 14 -12.32 -24.26 14.04
N ILE A 15 -13.11 -24.32 12.96
CA ILE A 15 -14.43 -23.70 12.86
C ILE A 15 -15.48 -24.79 12.63
N GLU A 16 -16.47 -24.80 13.50
CA GLU A 16 -17.65 -25.64 13.37
C GLU A 16 -18.91 -24.80 13.23
N TYR A 17 -19.74 -25.15 12.27
CA TYR A 17 -21.01 -24.46 12.02
C TYR A 17 -22.04 -25.40 11.37
N LYS A 18 -23.21 -25.54 12.00
CA LYS A 18 -24.36 -26.33 11.48
C LYS A 18 -23.99 -27.74 11.01
N GLY A 19 -23.11 -28.44 11.71
CA GLY A 19 -22.65 -29.79 11.38
C GLY A 19 -21.54 -29.88 10.37
N CYS A 20 -21.09 -28.75 9.81
CA CYS A 20 -19.89 -28.66 9.00
C CYS A 20 -18.71 -28.25 9.86
N CYS A 21 -17.53 -28.80 9.60
CA CYS A 21 -16.31 -28.48 10.31
C CYS A 21 -15.19 -28.23 9.32
N LEU A 22 -14.47 -27.13 9.49
CA LEU A 22 -13.22 -26.84 8.80
C LEU A 22 -12.10 -26.88 9.85
N LYS A 23 -11.17 -27.81 9.69
CA LYS A 23 -10.08 -28.02 10.64
C LYS A 23 -8.99 -26.97 10.46
N GLU A 24 -8.28 -26.65 11.53
CA GLU A 24 -7.15 -25.71 11.54
C GLU A 24 -6.17 -25.96 10.39
N LYS A 25 -5.78 -27.23 10.17
CA LYS A 25 -4.87 -27.59 9.09
C LYS A 25 -5.42 -27.25 7.70
N GLU A 26 -6.71 -27.46 7.48
CA GLU A 26 -7.37 -27.13 6.21
C GLU A 26 -7.44 -25.61 6.00
N ILE A 27 -7.69 -24.85 7.08
CA ILE A 27 -7.67 -23.37 7.06
C ILE A 27 -6.26 -22.88 6.69
N ILE A 28 -5.22 -23.44 7.27
CA ILE A 28 -3.82 -23.14 6.96
C ILE A 28 -3.53 -23.43 5.48
N ASP A 29 -3.95 -24.58 4.97
CA ASP A 29 -3.75 -24.96 3.56
C ASP A 29 -4.49 -24.00 2.61
N LEU A 30 -5.72 -23.61 2.93
CA LEU A 30 -6.47 -22.62 2.16
C LEU A 30 -5.77 -21.25 2.17
N PHE A 31 -5.33 -20.81 3.34
CA PHE A 31 -4.73 -19.50 3.56
C PHE A 31 -3.37 -19.33 2.87
N TYR A 32 -2.48 -20.32 2.99
CA TYR A 32 -1.11 -20.24 2.48
C TYR A 32 -0.94 -20.77 1.06
N PHE A 33 -1.83 -21.64 0.57
CA PHE A 33 -1.67 -22.22 -0.76
C PHE A 33 -2.78 -21.80 -1.72
N LYS A 34 -4.05 -21.98 -1.37
CA LYS A 34 -5.16 -21.71 -2.29
C LYS A 34 -5.37 -20.20 -2.53
N PHE A 35 -5.29 -19.41 -1.48
CA PHE A 35 -5.56 -17.96 -1.52
C PHE A 35 -4.29 -17.09 -1.40
N LEU A 36 -3.12 -17.65 -1.71
CA LEU A 36 -1.84 -16.96 -1.64
C LEU A 36 -1.80 -15.63 -2.42
N ASP A 37 -2.49 -15.59 -3.57
CA ASP A 37 -2.53 -14.39 -4.44
C ASP A 37 -3.40 -13.26 -3.85
N ILE A 38 -4.20 -13.54 -2.84
CA ILE A 38 -4.99 -12.52 -2.13
C ILE A 38 -4.10 -11.82 -1.10
N PRO A 39 -4.17 -10.47 -0.98
CA PRO A 39 -3.44 -9.76 0.04
C PRO A 39 -3.72 -10.29 1.46
N LEU A 40 -2.67 -10.36 2.29
CA LEU A 40 -2.64 -11.08 3.57
C LEU A 40 -3.87 -10.85 4.44
N LEU A 41 -4.26 -9.59 4.70
CA LEU A 41 -5.37 -9.25 5.60
C LEU A 41 -6.77 -9.40 4.97
N SER A 42 -6.84 -9.83 3.71
CA SER A 42 -8.09 -10.19 3.02
C SER A 42 -8.20 -11.69 2.72
N ARG A 43 -7.17 -12.50 3.01
CA ARG A 43 -7.20 -13.94 2.72
C ARG A 43 -8.25 -14.68 3.54
N MET A 44 -8.41 -14.29 4.81
CA MET A 44 -9.36 -14.96 5.70
C MET A 44 -10.83 -14.70 5.31
N GLU A 45 -11.12 -13.57 4.65
CA GLU A 45 -12.43 -13.32 4.04
C GLU A 45 -12.71 -14.36 2.95
N ALA A 46 -11.73 -14.66 2.09
CA ALA A 46 -11.87 -15.67 1.05
C ALA A 46 -11.97 -17.09 1.62
N VAL A 47 -11.30 -17.40 2.73
CA VAL A 47 -11.45 -18.68 3.45
C VAL A 47 -12.86 -18.80 4.03
N ALA A 48 -13.38 -17.71 4.60
CA ALA A 48 -14.76 -17.66 5.13
C ALA A 48 -15.79 -17.87 4.03
N GLU A 49 -15.68 -17.17 2.90
CA GLU A 49 -16.53 -17.35 1.73
C GLU A 49 -16.51 -18.80 1.25
N TYR A 50 -15.33 -19.42 1.12
CA TYR A 50 -15.19 -20.81 0.74
C TYR A 50 -15.92 -21.76 1.71
N PHE A 51 -15.83 -21.54 3.03
CA PHE A 51 -16.52 -22.34 4.02
C PHE A 51 -18.03 -22.12 3.99
N ILE A 52 -18.49 -20.87 3.79
CA ILE A 52 -19.91 -20.54 3.61
C ILE A 52 -20.49 -21.31 2.42
N ASP A 53 -19.84 -21.29 1.27
CA ASP A 53 -20.26 -22.02 0.07
C ASP A 53 -20.35 -23.53 0.34
N GLN A 54 -19.43 -24.10 1.11
CA GLN A 54 -19.48 -25.52 1.51
C GLN A 54 -20.70 -25.81 2.39
N VAL A 55 -20.98 -24.95 3.38
CA VAL A 55 -22.14 -25.13 4.29
C VAL A 55 -23.45 -25.04 3.51
N GLU A 56 -23.58 -24.09 2.60
CA GLU A 56 -24.76 -23.91 1.75
C GLU A 56 -24.96 -25.10 0.83
N THR A 57 -23.89 -25.56 0.18
CA THR A 57 -23.94 -26.73 -0.71
C THR A 57 -24.35 -28.01 0.03
N LEU A 58 -23.78 -28.28 1.21
CA LEU A 58 -24.09 -29.47 2.00
C LEU A 58 -25.52 -29.47 2.55
N ARG A 59 -26.09 -28.30 2.74
CA ARG A 59 -27.44 -28.12 3.30
C ARG A 59 -28.52 -27.90 2.25
N ASP A 60 -28.12 -27.71 0.99
CA ASP A 60 -29.01 -27.34 -0.13
C ASP A 60 -29.89 -26.10 0.24
N LYS A 61 -29.28 -25.14 0.96
CA LYS A 61 -29.96 -23.95 1.46
C LYS A 61 -28.96 -22.82 1.71
N ASP A 62 -29.30 -21.64 1.17
CA ASP A 62 -28.53 -20.42 1.43
C ASP A 62 -28.61 -20.00 2.92
N LEU A 63 -27.52 -19.44 3.43
CA LEU A 63 -27.46 -18.80 4.73
C LEU A 63 -28.01 -17.36 4.64
N ALA A 64 -28.62 -16.90 5.74
CA ALA A 64 -29.02 -15.50 5.84
C ALA A 64 -27.77 -14.58 5.90
N ASP A 65 -27.91 -13.34 5.47
CA ASP A 65 -26.80 -12.38 5.42
C ASP A 65 -26.16 -12.19 6.79
N GLU A 66 -26.96 -12.16 7.86
CA GLU A 66 -26.48 -12.05 9.24
C GLU A 66 -25.63 -13.26 9.65
N GLU A 67 -26.02 -14.47 9.19
CA GLU A 67 -25.24 -15.68 9.46
C GLU A 67 -23.91 -15.72 8.71
N LYS A 68 -23.88 -15.19 7.47
CA LYS A 68 -22.66 -15.05 6.67
C LYS A 68 -21.70 -14.05 7.32
N GLU A 69 -22.23 -12.93 7.80
CA GLU A 69 -21.46 -11.88 8.47
C GLU A 69 -20.86 -12.42 9.79
N GLU A 70 -21.67 -13.11 10.61
CA GLU A 70 -21.19 -13.74 11.86
C GLU A 70 -20.07 -14.76 11.59
N LEU A 71 -20.24 -15.62 10.58
CA LEU A 71 -19.23 -16.60 10.21
C LEU A 71 -17.94 -15.90 9.74
N THR A 72 -18.05 -14.91 8.87
CA THR A 72 -16.91 -14.13 8.39
C THR A 72 -16.16 -13.49 9.55
N ASP A 73 -16.87 -12.90 10.50
CA ASP A 73 -16.27 -12.32 11.71
C ASP A 73 -15.53 -13.36 12.56
N ARG A 74 -16.03 -14.59 12.65
CA ARG A 74 -15.35 -15.67 13.38
C ARG A 74 -14.01 -16.03 12.73
N PHE A 75 -13.91 -16.03 11.39
CA PHE A 75 -12.66 -16.22 10.67
C PHE A 75 -11.72 -15.01 10.83
N LEU A 76 -12.24 -13.80 10.75
CA LEU A 76 -11.43 -12.58 10.90
C LEU A 76 -10.82 -12.42 12.29
N ARG A 77 -11.43 -12.97 13.32
CA ARG A 77 -10.87 -13.04 14.69
C ARG A 77 -9.68 -13.98 14.84
N MET A 78 -9.27 -14.68 13.78
CA MET A 78 -8.00 -15.41 13.74
C MET A 78 -6.82 -14.49 13.47
N TYR A 79 -7.04 -13.27 12.96
CA TYR A 79 -6.01 -12.24 12.97
C TYR A 79 -5.86 -11.65 14.38
N GLU A 80 -4.64 -11.49 14.85
CA GLU A 80 -4.37 -10.75 16.08
C GLU A 80 -4.75 -9.28 15.93
N THR A 81 -4.42 -8.69 14.78
CA THR A 81 -4.85 -7.34 14.39
C THR A 81 -4.93 -7.20 12.87
N ARG A 82 -5.89 -6.42 12.40
CA ARG A 82 -6.01 -5.98 11.00
C ARG A 82 -5.81 -4.47 10.86
N ASP A 83 -5.35 -3.82 11.91
CA ASP A 83 -5.21 -2.38 11.99
C ASP A 83 -3.82 -1.93 11.52
N CYS A 84 -3.73 -1.29 10.36
CA CYS A 84 -2.47 -0.81 9.80
C CYS A 84 -1.74 0.21 10.70
N TYR A 85 -2.46 0.95 11.54
CA TYR A 85 -1.84 1.83 12.52
C TYR A 85 -1.06 1.04 13.57
N VAL A 86 -1.65 -0.04 14.09
CA VAL A 86 -1.01 -0.94 15.05
C VAL A 86 0.17 -1.66 14.41
N LEU A 87 0.01 -2.17 13.18
CA LEU A 87 1.07 -2.84 12.44
C LEU A 87 2.26 -1.92 12.18
N TYR A 88 1.99 -0.68 11.78
CA TYR A 88 3.05 0.31 11.58
C TYR A 88 3.74 0.68 12.89
N SER A 89 2.99 0.79 14.00
CA SER A 89 3.57 1.04 15.30
C SER A 89 4.52 -0.08 15.74
N ARG A 90 4.17 -1.35 15.50
CA ARG A 90 5.06 -2.51 15.73
C ARG A 90 6.31 -2.45 14.86
N PHE A 91 6.16 -2.09 13.59
CA PHE A 91 7.31 -1.90 12.70
C PHE A 91 8.26 -0.85 13.24
N LEU A 92 7.77 0.32 13.68
CA LEU A 92 8.60 1.36 14.26
C LEU A 92 9.38 0.86 15.48
N GLU A 93 8.72 0.11 16.36
CA GLU A 93 9.33 -0.46 17.56
C GLU A 93 10.43 -1.47 17.22
N GLN A 94 10.19 -2.38 16.26
CA GLN A 94 11.18 -3.37 15.78
C GLN A 94 12.42 -2.71 15.17
N GLU A 95 12.24 -1.58 14.46
CA GLU A 95 13.33 -0.80 13.87
C GLU A 95 14.00 0.17 14.87
N GLY A 96 13.60 0.14 16.15
CA GLY A 96 14.17 0.99 17.21
C GLY A 96 13.69 2.43 17.20
N TYR A 97 12.60 2.72 16.47
CA TYR A 97 11.95 4.02 16.50
C TYR A 97 10.86 4.08 17.59
N LYS A 98 10.47 5.30 17.94
CA LYS A 98 9.38 5.51 18.90
C LYS A 98 8.06 5.03 18.30
N PRO A 99 7.35 4.07 18.95
CA PRO A 99 6.08 3.59 18.48
C PRO A 99 5.00 4.69 18.50
N LEU A 100 3.96 4.49 17.69
CA LEU A 100 2.80 5.38 17.69
C LEU A 100 2.03 5.26 19.03
N PRO A 101 1.36 6.34 19.48
CA PRO A 101 0.57 6.31 20.72
C PRO A 101 -0.55 5.27 20.68
N HIS A 102 -0.70 4.49 21.75
CA HIS A 102 -1.82 3.56 21.88
C HIS A 102 -3.08 4.32 22.31
N VAL A 103 -3.87 4.78 21.35
CA VAL A 103 -5.09 5.56 21.53
C VAL A 103 -6.25 5.01 20.69
N PRO A 104 -7.51 5.23 21.10
CA PRO A 104 -8.67 4.84 20.30
C PRO A 104 -8.64 5.45 18.89
N PRO A 105 -9.26 4.81 17.87
CA PRO A 105 -9.19 5.23 16.48
C PRO A 105 -9.53 6.69 16.23
N GLU A 106 -10.54 7.21 16.91
CA GLU A 106 -11.01 8.59 16.81
C GLU A 106 -10.03 9.65 17.36
N LYS A 107 -9.05 9.23 18.16
CA LYS A 107 -8.00 10.10 18.73
C LYS A 107 -6.65 9.94 18.03
N ARG A 108 -6.56 9.05 17.04
CA ARG A 108 -5.32 8.81 16.33
C ARG A 108 -4.93 10.00 15.46
N LYS A 109 -3.67 10.34 15.54
CA LYS A 109 -3.05 11.36 14.67
C LYS A 109 -1.78 10.76 14.10
N LEU A 110 -1.62 10.85 12.80
CA LEU A 110 -0.39 10.52 12.11
C LEU A 110 0.36 11.81 11.78
N ARG A 111 1.68 11.78 11.91
CA ARG A 111 2.50 12.82 11.34
C ARG A 111 2.53 12.64 9.82
N TYR A 112 2.94 13.69 9.11
CA TYR A 112 3.03 13.63 7.65
C TYR A 112 3.91 12.48 7.14
N GLU A 113 5.05 12.26 7.80
CA GLU A 113 5.99 11.19 7.49
C GLU A 113 5.41 9.78 7.70
N ASP A 114 4.46 9.62 8.62
CA ASP A 114 3.86 8.32 8.96
C ASP A 114 2.67 7.95 8.04
N VAL A 115 2.06 8.93 7.37
CA VAL A 115 0.86 8.72 6.55
C VAL A 115 1.11 7.74 5.41
N TYR A 116 2.17 7.96 4.64
CA TYR A 116 2.45 7.15 3.45
C TYR A 116 2.90 5.72 3.78
N PRO A 117 3.71 5.47 4.81
CA PRO A 117 3.98 4.11 5.28
C PRO A 117 2.71 3.35 5.71
N VAL A 118 1.81 3.98 6.46
CA VAL A 118 0.54 3.37 6.86
C VAL A 118 -0.35 3.07 5.64
N LEU A 119 -0.42 3.99 4.68
CA LEU A 119 -1.13 3.76 3.41
C LEU A 119 -0.50 2.64 2.61
N TYR A 120 0.83 2.55 2.56
CA TYR A 120 1.53 1.46 1.89
C TYR A 120 1.18 0.10 2.50
N LEU A 121 1.14 -0.03 3.82
CA LEU A 121 0.68 -1.24 4.50
C LEU A 121 -0.77 -1.55 4.12
N LYS A 122 -1.67 -0.57 4.19
CA LYS A 122 -3.07 -0.75 3.83
C LYS A 122 -3.24 -1.30 2.41
N TYR A 123 -2.63 -0.65 1.42
CA TYR A 123 -2.74 -1.07 0.03
C TYR A 123 -1.93 -2.33 -0.33
N SER A 124 -1.03 -2.76 0.54
CA SER A 124 -0.26 -4.00 0.36
C SER A 124 -0.90 -5.19 1.04
N LEU A 125 -1.54 -5.00 2.18
CA LEU A 125 -2.10 -6.07 3.00
C LEU A 125 -3.59 -6.32 2.76
N PHE A 126 -4.33 -5.34 2.24
CA PHE A 126 -5.75 -5.48 1.93
C PHE A 126 -6.00 -5.51 0.43
N LYS A 127 -7.08 -6.22 0.05
CA LYS A 127 -7.66 -6.13 -1.29
C LYS A 127 -8.34 -4.76 -1.44
N CYS A 128 -7.56 -3.76 -1.82
CA CYS A 128 -8.06 -2.43 -2.09
C CYS A 128 -8.35 -2.27 -3.57
N GLY A 129 -9.45 -1.60 -3.88
CA GLY A 129 -9.74 -1.21 -5.26
C GLY A 129 -8.67 -0.26 -5.81
N ASN A 130 -8.34 -0.41 -7.07
CA ASN A 130 -7.49 0.51 -7.81
C ASN A 130 -8.37 1.32 -8.79
N HIS A 131 -7.83 2.43 -9.26
CA HIS A 131 -8.56 3.37 -10.11
C HIS A 131 -8.44 3.00 -11.61
N HIS A 132 -8.97 1.83 -12.00
CA HIS A 132 -8.94 1.36 -13.40
C HIS A 132 -9.65 2.29 -14.39
N GLY A 133 -10.56 3.13 -13.96
CA GLY A 133 -11.24 4.12 -14.80
C GLY A 133 -10.32 5.23 -15.30
N ILE A 134 -9.21 5.50 -14.59
CA ILE A 134 -8.25 6.52 -14.96
C ILE A 134 -7.31 5.96 -16.03
N LYS A 135 -7.19 6.66 -17.16
CA LYS A 135 -6.40 6.23 -18.31
C LYS A 135 -5.00 6.81 -18.31
N HIS A 136 -4.79 7.92 -17.67
CA HIS A 136 -3.51 8.61 -17.59
C HIS A 136 -3.44 9.46 -16.32
N VAL A 137 -2.32 9.42 -15.62
CA VAL A 137 -2.03 10.26 -14.46
C VAL A 137 -0.90 11.22 -14.83
N ILE A 138 -1.06 12.48 -14.47
CA ILE A 138 -0.02 13.49 -14.56
C ILE A 138 0.39 13.85 -13.14
N VAL A 139 1.67 13.71 -12.83
CA VAL A 139 2.28 14.11 -11.57
C VAL A 139 3.16 15.31 -11.86
N ASP A 140 2.88 16.43 -11.21
CA ASP A 140 3.70 17.64 -11.29
C ASP A 140 4.56 17.79 -10.04
N GLU A 141 5.60 18.60 -10.10
CA GLU A 141 6.54 18.86 -8.99
C GLU A 141 7.10 17.55 -8.39
N MET A 142 7.60 16.66 -9.24
CA MET A 142 8.07 15.31 -8.82
C MET A 142 9.13 15.35 -7.70
N GLN A 143 9.87 16.45 -7.57
CA GLN A 143 10.90 16.64 -6.54
C GLN A 143 10.32 16.68 -5.12
N ASP A 144 9.01 16.96 -4.98
CA ASP A 144 8.33 17.00 -3.68
C ASP A 144 7.80 15.62 -3.24
N TYR A 145 7.93 14.59 -4.11
CA TYR A 145 7.44 13.24 -3.84
C TYR A 145 8.56 12.32 -3.37
N SER A 146 8.29 11.59 -2.31
CA SER A 146 9.16 10.52 -1.81
C SER A 146 9.00 9.23 -2.63
N TRP A 147 9.98 8.32 -2.51
CA TRP A 147 9.94 7.00 -3.12
C TRP A 147 8.62 6.24 -2.83
N ILE A 148 8.18 6.24 -1.56
CA ILE A 148 6.97 5.51 -1.15
C ILE A 148 5.70 6.09 -1.78
N GLN A 149 5.66 7.39 -2.04
CA GLN A 149 4.52 8.05 -2.71
C GLN A 149 4.41 7.58 -4.16
N PHE A 150 5.53 7.47 -4.89
CA PHE A 150 5.52 6.92 -6.25
C PHE A 150 5.15 5.43 -6.29
N VAL A 151 5.58 4.64 -5.33
CA VAL A 151 5.16 3.23 -5.20
C VAL A 151 3.66 3.14 -5.01
N LEU A 152 3.08 3.99 -4.17
CA LEU A 152 1.63 4.07 -3.96
C LEU A 152 0.89 4.51 -5.22
N LEU A 153 1.37 5.56 -5.90
CA LEU A 153 0.78 6.03 -7.16
C LEU A 153 0.73 4.92 -8.20
N LYS A 154 1.83 4.18 -8.39
CA LYS A 154 1.88 3.04 -9.31
C LYS A 154 0.86 1.97 -8.94
N LYS A 155 0.69 1.68 -7.65
CA LYS A 155 -0.22 0.66 -7.15
C LYS A 155 -1.69 1.07 -7.32
N LEU A 156 -2.01 2.33 -7.06
CA LEU A 156 -3.37 2.88 -7.15
C LEU A 156 -3.83 3.10 -8.59
N PHE A 157 -2.91 3.49 -9.47
CA PHE A 157 -3.20 3.87 -10.85
C PHE A 157 -2.45 2.98 -11.83
N PRO A 158 -3.02 1.82 -12.21
CA PRO A 158 -2.40 0.90 -13.17
C PRO A 158 -2.54 1.42 -14.61
N CYS A 159 -2.10 2.63 -14.87
CA CYS A 159 -2.18 3.30 -16.16
C CYS A 159 -0.87 4.01 -16.50
N LYS A 160 -0.82 4.63 -17.70
CA LYS A 160 0.33 5.45 -18.11
C LYS A 160 0.43 6.68 -17.22
N MET A 161 1.67 7.10 -16.93
CA MET A 161 1.94 8.31 -16.15
C MET A 161 2.88 9.24 -16.90
N THR A 162 2.63 10.55 -16.76
CA THR A 162 3.58 11.60 -17.10
C THR A 162 4.01 12.26 -15.81
N ILE A 163 5.31 12.22 -15.53
CA ILE A 163 5.88 12.75 -14.30
C ILE A 163 6.74 13.97 -14.70
N LEU A 164 6.38 15.13 -14.18
CA LEU A 164 7.01 16.41 -14.46
C LEU A 164 7.71 16.90 -13.19
N GLY A 165 8.80 17.61 -13.34
CA GLY A 165 9.46 18.24 -12.21
C GLY A 165 10.73 18.95 -12.61
N ASP A 166 11.22 19.78 -11.70
CA ASP A 166 12.42 20.56 -11.84
C ASP A 166 13.50 20.07 -10.88
N LYS A 167 14.58 19.54 -11.43
CA LYS A 167 15.72 19.07 -10.63
C LYS A 167 16.39 20.19 -9.82
N ALA A 168 16.33 21.42 -10.29
CA ALA A 168 16.96 22.57 -9.65
C ALA A 168 16.20 23.08 -8.41
N GLN A 169 14.92 22.67 -8.24
CA GLN A 169 14.04 23.16 -7.17
C GLN A 169 13.93 22.20 -5.98
N THR A 170 14.77 21.18 -5.90
CA THR A 170 14.77 20.24 -4.75
C THR A 170 15.15 21.01 -3.48
N MET A 171 14.22 21.14 -2.55
CA MET A 171 14.34 21.94 -1.33
C MET A 171 15.19 21.29 -0.23
N GLU A 172 15.39 19.96 -0.27
CA GLU A 172 16.13 19.23 0.75
C GLU A 172 17.39 18.59 0.18
N GLU A 173 18.55 18.94 0.75
CA GLU A 173 19.87 18.35 0.41
C GLU A 173 19.92 16.83 0.61
N LYS A 174 18.97 16.23 1.33
CA LYS A 174 18.89 14.79 1.65
C LYS A 174 17.87 14.00 0.84
N GLN A 175 17.06 14.66 0.01
CA GLN A 175 16.13 13.91 -0.85
C GLN A 175 16.90 13.20 -1.96
N GLN A 176 16.71 11.91 -2.06
CA GLN A 176 17.21 11.13 -3.19
C GLN A 176 16.60 11.68 -4.48
N ASP A 177 17.46 12.03 -5.45
CA ASP A 177 17.02 12.46 -6.79
C ASP A 177 15.97 11.46 -7.32
N ALA A 178 14.75 11.94 -7.53
CA ALA A 178 13.63 11.12 -8.01
C ALA A 178 14.02 10.32 -9.27
N LEU A 179 14.86 10.87 -10.12
CA LEU A 179 15.36 10.21 -11.33
C LEU A 179 16.18 8.96 -11.06
N THR A 180 16.73 8.79 -9.85
CA THR A 180 17.53 7.61 -9.48
C THR A 180 16.66 6.42 -9.11
N PHE A 181 15.51 6.64 -8.47
CA PHE A 181 14.66 5.54 -7.99
C PHE A 181 13.44 5.26 -8.90
N LEU A 182 12.99 6.19 -9.73
CA LEU A 182 11.88 5.98 -10.64
C LEU A 182 12.03 4.75 -11.54
N PRO A 183 13.22 4.46 -12.13
CA PRO A 183 13.41 3.22 -12.92
C PRO A 183 13.17 1.94 -12.11
N GLY A 184 13.52 1.92 -10.83
CA GLY A 184 13.26 0.80 -9.93
C GLY A 184 11.77 0.58 -9.67
N ILE A 185 10.98 1.66 -9.66
CA ILE A 185 9.53 1.60 -9.44
C ILE A 185 8.80 1.23 -10.73
N PHE A 186 9.04 1.95 -11.83
CA PHE A 186 8.26 1.84 -13.07
C PHE A 186 8.84 0.86 -14.09
N GLY A 187 10.06 0.36 -13.90
CA GLY A 187 10.70 -0.60 -14.80
C GLY A 187 11.43 0.07 -15.97
N ARG A 188 11.64 -0.69 -17.06
CA ARG A 188 12.43 -0.25 -18.21
C ARG A 188 11.67 0.62 -19.23
N ASP A 189 10.36 0.74 -19.11
CA ASP A 189 9.50 1.45 -20.07
C ASP A 189 9.41 2.97 -19.80
N ILE A 190 10.42 3.52 -19.11
CA ILE A 190 10.51 4.94 -18.84
C ILE A 190 11.16 5.65 -20.01
N ARG A 191 10.47 6.66 -20.57
CA ARG A 191 11.05 7.62 -21.50
C ARG A 191 11.36 8.92 -20.77
N LYS A 192 12.64 9.26 -20.65
CA LYS A 192 13.10 10.51 -20.08
C LYS A 192 13.22 11.59 -21.16
N ILE A 193 12.63 12.76 -20.90
CA ILE A 193 12.76 13.95 -21.76
C ILE A 193 13.32 15.06 -20.87
N ILE A 194 14.39 15.69 -21.31
CA ILE A 194 15.00 16.82 -20.63
C ILE A 194 14.66 18.07 -21.41
N MET A 195 14.12 19.08 -20.71
CA MET A 195 13.86 20.39 -21.26
C MET A 195 14.88 21.36 -20.65
N ASN A 196 15.72 21.94 -21.46
CA ASN A 196 16.81 22.84 -21.05
C ASN A 196 16.59 24.29 -21.47
N ARG A 197 15.39 24.65 -21.93
CA ARG A 197 15.04 26.03 -22.30
C ARG A 197 13.99 26.59 -21.34
N SER A 198 14.28 27.82 -20.83
CA SER A 198 13.32 28.56 -20.03
C SER A 198 12.54 29.52 -20.92
N TYR A 199 11.20 29.36 -20.96
CA TYR A 199 10.31 30.28 -21.71
C TYR A 199 9.54 31.22 -20.78
N ARG A 200 9.62 31.04 -19.48
CA ARG A 200 8.85 31.82 -18.48
C ARG A 200 9.60 33.05 -18.01
N ASN A 201 10.93 32.98 -17.93
CA ASN A 201 11.76 34.03 -17.36
C ASN A 201 12.50 34.82 -18.45
N THR A 202 12.84 36.08 -18.17
CA THR A 202 13.74 36.85 -19.02
C THR A 202 15.16 36.26 -18.96
N MET A 203 15.99 36.59 -19.96
CA MET A 203 17.38 36.11 -20.01
C MET A 203 18.18 36.49 -18.76
N GLU A 204 17.95 37.67 -18.24
CA GLU A 204 18.65 38.19 -17.05
C GLU A 204 18.29 37.39 -15.80
N ILE A 205 17.01 37.06 -15.62
CA ILE A 205 16.53 36.23 -14.52
C ILE A 205 17.09 34.82 -14.63
N ALA A 206 17.06 34.23 -15.83
CA ALA A 206 17.61 32.89 -16.07
C ALA A 206 19.12 32.85 -15.76
N GLN A 207 19.89 33.82 -16.23
CA GLN A 207 21.34 33.92 -15.96
C GLN A 207 21.64 34.12 -14.47
N TYR A 208 20.82 34.89 -13.75
CA TYR A 208 20.98 35.06 -12.31
C TYR A 208 20.69 33.75 -11.55
N ALA A 209 19.62 33.09 -11.91
CA ALA A 209 19.27 31.79 -11.33
C ALA A 209 20.36 30.73 -11.56
N ASN A 210 20.91 30.65 -12.78
CA ASN A 210 22.00 29.71 -13.12
C ASN A 210 23.26 29.96 -12.27
N ARG A 211 23.59 31.25 -11.97
CA ARG A 211 24.70 31.56 -11.09
C ARG A 211 24.49 31.10 -9.65
N LEU A 212 23.25 31.13 -9.15
CA LEU A 212 22.91 30.70 -7.81
C LEU A 212 22.87 29.18 -7.68
N THR A 213 22.33 28.50 -8.68
CA THR A 213 22.14 27.02 -8.65
C THR A 213 23.38 26.26 -9.13
N GLY A 214 24.33 26.90 -9.76
CA GLY A 214 25.50 26.26 -10.36
C GLY A 214 25.18 25.40 -11.59
N ILE A 215 23.93 25.40 -12.09
CA ILE A 215 23.49 24.65 -13.25
C ILE A 215 23.84 25.45 -14.51
N GLN A 216 24.76 24.93 -15.35
CA GLN A 216 25.23 25.63 -16.57
C GLN A 216 24.41 25.26 -17.83
N ASP A 217 23.45 24.36 -17.75
CA ASP A 217 22.79 23.74 -18.91
C ASP A 217 21.41 24.33 -19.26
N ILE A 218 21.04 25.50 -18.74
CA ILE A 218 19.78 26.18 -19.10
C ILE A 218 20.09 27.30 -20.09
N GLU A 219 19.71 27.09 -21.35
CA GLU A 219 19.71 28.10 -22.41
C GLU A 219 18.39 28.92 -22.42
#